data_f20b514e499dd7e501bccbe4d147b7ae
#
_entry.id   f20b514e499dd7e501bccbe4d147b7ae
#
_cell.length_a   1.000
_cell.length_b   1.000
_cell.length_c   1.000
_cell.angle_alpha   90.00
_cell.angle_beta   90.00
_cell.angle_gamma   90.00
#
_symmetry.space_group_name_H-M   'P 1'
#
loop_
_entity.id
_entity.type
_entity.pdbx_description
1 polymer ?
#
loop_
_entity_poly.entity_id
_entity_poly.type
_entity_poly.pdbx_seq_one_letter_code
_entity_poly.pdbx_strand_id
1 'polypeptide(L)'
;MGRVGRFILKVAAVLILIVSAGTFAFSLFTGETRNGDNLQSEFDYLITVGISQSGEESSWKDANTASFMDTFVKSNGYEAVYADAGSDQEKQIEDVKGFIKQGVDYIILNPISEIGWDDVLEDAKKAHIPVILVNNGVDTDDSSLYSCMLGSDYGKQMKKAGKWLDEYLKEEDEKKAEKEKAASETPTQEESEQTDSEDTEVNTDSSKATDRSASIFDKIMKSSSTAKDETDSTEEEQTEEDITIKIAAIQESIGSEEQLMRAQGYQTMLEKYSDWEMVAQQTGDNSREEAEKVMKLFLEQEPDLRVVFAESDEMALGAIDAIEKSGKTCGEDGDIIVISFGGSKAGIEAVKEGKLNVTFECNPGQGPKAAELIQRLESDISIDKEQYVEETYFDGTMDLDEIIENRTY
;
A
#
# COMPACT_ATOMS: atom_id res chain seq x y z
N MET A 1 -16.67 -43.36 3.35
CA MET A 1 -17.49 -43.24 2.12
C MET A 1 -16.55 -42.97 0.95
N GLY A 2 -16.70 -43.64 -0.18
CA GLY A 2 -15.80 -43.46 -1.32
C GLY A 2 -16.01 -42.09 -2.00
N ARG A 3 -15.02 -41.68 -2.79
CA ARG A 3 -14.98 -40.37 -3.52
C ARG A 3 -16.29 -40.08 -4.31
N VAL A 4 -16.91 -41.11 -4.88
CA VAL A 4 -18.19 -41.01 -5.60
C VAL A 4 -19.35 -40.68 -4.66
N GLY A 5 -19.36 -41.19 -3.44
CA GLY A 5 -20.39 -40.86 -2.43
C GLY A 5 -20.33 -39.41 -1.95
N ARG A 6 -19.11 -38.87 -1.76
CA ARG A 6 -18.91 -37.45 -1.42
C ARG A 6 -19.31 -36.52 -2.60
N PHE A 7 -19.00 -36.93 -3.83
CA PHE A 7 -19.37 -36.17 -5.01
C PHE A 7 -20.90 -36.07 -5.17
N ILE A 8 -21.63 -37.20 -5.01
CA ILE A 8 -23.08 -37.23 -5.08
C ILE A 8 -23.70 -36.36 -3.98
N LEU A 9 -23.13 -36.38 -2.76
CA LEU A 9 -23.60 -35.55 -1.65
C LEU A 9 -23.33 -34.05 -1.92
N LYS A 10 -22.19 -33.71 -2.50
CA LYS A 10 -21.83 -32.32 -2.87
C LYS A 10 -22.72 -31.77 -3.99
N VAL A 11 -22.99 -32.56 -5.02
CA VAL A 11 -23.93 -32.16 -6.09
C VAL A 11 -25.35 -31.98 -5.57
N ALA A 12 -25.79 -32.83 -4.63
CA ALA A 12 -27.09 -32.68 -3.98
C ALA A 12 -27.14 -31.37 -3.13
N ALA A 13 -26.05 -31.03 -2.39
CA ALA A 13 -25.98 -29.79 -1.61
C ALA A 13 -26.03 -28.54 -2.49
N VAL A 14 -25.30 -28.51 -3.60
CA VAL A 14 -25.32 -27.40 -4.56
C VAL A 14 -26.68 -27.23 -5.23
N LEU A 15 -27.33 -28.34 -5.60
CA LEU A 15 -28.71 -28.30 -6.15
C LEU A 15 -29.72 -27.79 -5.12
N ILE A 16 -29.57 -28.15 -3.84
CA ILE A 16 -30.41 -27.67 -2.75
C ILE A 16 -30.20 -26.15 -2.53
N LEU A 17 -28.96 -25.67 -2.60
CA LEU A 17 -28.66 -24.24 -2.50
C LEU A 17 -29.27 -23.41 -3.66
N ILE A 18 -29.20 -23.90 -4.87
CA ILE A 18 -29.84 -23.25 -6.04
C ILE A 18 -31.34 -23.21 -5.90
N VAL A 19 -31.95 -24.31 -5.41
CA VAL A 19 -33.40 -24.39 -5.20
C VAL A 19 -33.82 -23.51 -4.02
N SER A 20 -33.05 -23.45 -2.93
CA SER A 20 -33.34 -22.59 -1.77
C SER A 20 -33.18 -21.10 -2.07
N ALA A 21 -32.16 -20.70 -2.85
CA ALA A 21 -32.04 -19.32 -3.36
C ALA A 21 -33.21 -18.93 -4.27
N GLY A 22 -33.65 -19.84 -5.14
CA GLY A 22 -34.81 -19.64 -5.98
C GLY A 22 -36.12 -19.52 -5.18
N THR A 23 -36.30 -20.34 -4.16
CA THR A 23 -37.50 -20.30 -3.29
C THR A 23 -37.49 -19.10 -2.35
N PHE A 24 -36.33 -18.66 -1.87
CA PHE A 24 -36.17 -17.43 -1.07
C PHE A 24 -36.51 -16.18 -1.90
N ALA A 25 -35.97 -16.08 -3.13
CA ALA A 25 -36.33 -15.02 -4.06
C ALA A 25 -37.82 -15.00 -4.41
N PHE A 26 -38.42 -16.19 -4.58
CA PHE A 26 -39.86 -16.31 -4.85
C PHE A 26 -40.70 -15.94 -3.62
N SER A 27 -40.27 -16.31 -2.39
CA SER A 27 -40.93 -15.94 -1.13
C SER A 27 -40.90 -14.42 -0.88
N LEU A 28 -39.81 -13.74 -1.23
CA LEU A 28 -39.76 -12.29 -1.17
C LEU A 28 -40.73 -11.62 -2.17
N PHE A 29 -41.00 -12.26 -3.28
CA PHE A 29 -41.90 -11.73 -4.31
C PHE A 29 -43.38 -12.01 -4.02
N THR A 30 -43.68 -13.10 -3.31
CA THR A 30 -45.10 -13.54 -3.02
C THR A 30 -45.58 -13.16 -1.63
N GLY A 31 -44.70 -12.68 -0.74
CA GLY A 31 -45.10 -12.27 0.64
C GLY A 31 -45.50 -13.42 1.57
N GLU A 32 -45.23 -14.69 1.19
CA GLU A 32 -45.50 -15.85 2.05
C GLU A 32 -44.35 -16.06 3.04
N THR A 33 -44.60 -15.79 4.32
CA THR A 33 -43.68 -16.11 5.42
C THR A 33 -43.76 -17.60 5.76
N ARG A 34 -42.72 -18.35 5.44
CA ARG A 34 -42.55 -19.74 5.88
C ARG A 34 -42.18 -19.76 7.36
N ASN A 35 -42.87 -20.54 8.17
CA ASN A 35 -42.60 -20.77 9.57
C ASN A 35 -41.15 -21.27 9.80
N GLY A 36 -40.43 -20.65 10.77
CA GLY A 36 -39.00 -20.78 11.01
C GLY A 36 -38.48 -22.09 11.61
N ASP A 37 -39.22 -23.22 11.50
CA ASP A 37 -38.85 -24.46 12.19
C ASP A 37 -38.07 -25.49 11.32
N ASN A 38 -37.70 -25.16 10.06
CA ASN A 38 -37.01 -26.10 9.17
C ASN A 38 -35.66 -25.60 8.61
N LEU A 39 -35.07 -24.56 9.15
CA LEU A 39 -33.73 -24.09 8.72
C LEU A 39 -32.56 -24.91 9.32
N GLN A 40 -32.84 -25.82 10.26
CA GLN A 40 -31.82 -26.58 10.99
C GLN A 40 -31.25 -27.78 10.22
N SER A 41 -31.87 -28.18 9.07
CA SER A 41 -31.45 -29.36 8.33
C SER A 41 -30.69 -29.10 7.04
N GLU A 42 -30.39 -27.83 6.71
CA GLU A 42 -29.79 -27.48 5.43
C GLU A 42 -28.24 -27.49 5.41
N PHE A 43 -27.58 -27.64 6.59
CA PHE A 43 -26.14 -27.69 6.71
C PHE A 43 -25.64 -28.97 7.40
N ASP A 44 -25.99 -30.12 6.84
CA ASP A 44 -25.43 -31.40 7.33
C ASP A 44 -23.95 -31.62 6.96
N TYR A 45 -23.37 -30.75 6.12
CA TYR A 45 -21.95 -30.83 5.73
C TYR A 45 -21.30 -29.45 5.74
N LEU A 46 -20.43 -29.23 6.72
CA LEU A 46 -19.59 -28.03 6.76
C LEU A 46 -18.25 -28.33 6.06
N ILE A 47 -17.77 -27.38 5.26
CA ILE A 47 -16.42 -27.43 4.72
C ILE A 47 -15.46 -27.05 5.85
N THR A 48 -14.58 -27.99 6.21
CA THR A 48 -13.58 -27.77 7.26
C THR A 48 -12.31 -27.16 6.68
N VAL A 49 -11.90 -25.99 7.18
CA VAL A 49 -10.74 -25.24 6.70
C VAL A 49 -9.69 -25.14 7.79
N GLY A 50 -8.52 -25.74 7.57
CA GLY A 50 -7.33 -25.52 8.41
C GLY A 50 -6.71 -24.18 8.06
N ILE A 51 -6.52 -23.29 9.05
CA ILE A 51 -5.93 -21.95 8.87
C ILE A 51 -4.65 -21.90 9.70
N SER A 52 -3.49 -21.78 9.02
CA SER A 52 -2.16 -21.70 9.64
C SER A 52 -1.60 -20.29 9.45
N GLN A 53 -1.45 -19.55 10.55
CA GLN A 53 -0.84 -18.24 10.57
C GLN A 53 0.60 -18.26 11.07
N SER A 54 1.40 -17.27 10.63
CA SER A 54 2.83 -17.17 10.94
C SER A 54 3.14 -16.77 12.38
N GLY A 55 2.24 -16.10 13.07
CA GLY A 55 2.39 -15.73 14.47
C GLY A 55 3.21 -14.47 14.75
N GLU A 56 3.49 -13.64 13.76
CA GLU A 56 4.00 -12.29 14.03
C GLU A 56 2.87 -11.39 14.51
N GLU A 57 3.14 -10.65 15.58
CA GLU A 57 2.17 -9.72 16.14
C GLU A 57 2.20 -8.38 15.39
N SER A 58 1.11 -8.07 14.68
CA SER A 58 0.86 -6.75 14.10
C SER A 58 -0.64 -6.53 13.94
N SER A 59 -1.08 -5.27 13.96
CA SER A 59 -2.50 -4.93 13.73
C SER A 59 -3.01 -5.42 12.38
N TRP A 60 -2.15 -5.44 11.36
CA TRP A 60 -2.48 -5.99 10.04
C TRP A 60 -2.74 -7.50 10.10
N LYS A 61 -1.88 -8.25 10.79
CA LYS A 61 -2.05 -9.72 10.95
C LYS A 61 -3.23 -10.08 11.81
N ASP A 62 -3.52 -9.30 12.85
CA ASP A 62 -4.74 -9.44 13.65
C ASP A 62 -5.98 -9.26 12.78
N ALA A 63 -6.00 -8.22 11.93
CA ALA A 63 -7.10 -7.96 11.00
C ALA A 63 -7.21 -9.06 9.92
N ASN A 64 -6.07 -9.58 9.42
CA ASN A 64 -6.05 -10.68 8.46
C ASN A 64 -6.58 -11.97 9.08
N THR A 65 -6.15 -12.32 10.29
CA THR A 65 -6.67 -13.47 11.05
C THR A 65 -8.16 -13.31 11.32
N ALA A 66 -8.60 -12.13 11.77
CA ALA A 66 -10.01 -11.84 11.99
C ALA A 66 -10.83 -12.02 10.71
N SER A 67 -10.33 -11.55 9.57
CA SER A 67 -10.99 -11.72 8.27
C SER A 67 -11.24 -13.19 7.93
N PHE A 68 -10.28 -14.07 8.17
CA PHE A 68 -10.47 -15.51 7.97
C PHE A 68 -11.46 -16.09 8.99
N MET A 69 -11.29 -15.77 10.26
CA MET A 69 -12.15 -16.32 11.33
C MET A 69 -13.61 -15.89 11.20
N ASP A 70 -13.87 -14.66 10.76
CA ASP A 70 -15.22 -14.14 10.50
C ASP A 70 -15.86 -14.74 9.24
N THR A 71 -15.04 -15.12 8.26
CA THR A 71 -15.49 -15.72 7.02
C THR A 71 -15.82 -17.20 7.16
N PHE A 72 -14.93 -17.98 7.82
CA PHE A 72 -15.04 -19.43 7.91
C PHE A 72 -15.84 -19.90 9.11
N VAL A 73 -17.06 -19.39 9.24
CA VAL A 73 -17.99 -19.69 10.34
C VAL A 73 -19.12 -20.61 9.87
N LYS A 74 -19.76 -21.29 10.81
CA LYS A 74 -20.85 -22.25 10.56
C LYS A 74 -22.03 -21.65 9.80
N SER A 75 -22.37 -20.39 10.08
CA SER A 75 -23.43 -19.68 9.35
C SER A 75 -23.15 -19.52 7.87
N ASN A 76 -21.89 -19.55 7.46
CA ASN A 76 -21.44 -19.46 6.06
C ASN A 76 -21.15 -20.83 5.44
N GLY A 77 -21.44 -21.94 6.16
CA GLY A 77 -21.20 -23.30 5.69
C GLY A 77 -19.79 -23.83 5.95
N TYR A 78 -19.02 -23.21 6.84
CA TYR A 78 -17.65 -23.59 7.11
C TYR A 78 -17.41 -23.91 8.60
N GLU A 79 -16.33 -24.65 8.86
CA GLU A 79 -15.76 -24.85 10.19
C GLU A 79 -14.25 -24.60 10.14
N ALA A 80 -13.77 -23.53 10.82
CA ALA A 80 -12.35 -23.22 10.88
C ALA A 80 -11.64 -24.04 11.96
N VAL A 81 -10.44 -24.56 11.59
CA VAL A 81 -9.47 -25.12 12.55
C VAL A 81 -8.23 -24.21 12.49
N TYR A 82 -8.07 -23.38 13.48
CA TYR A 82 -7.02 -22.36 13.52
C TYR A 82 -5.78 -22.85 14.26
N ALA A 83 -4.60 -22.51 13.73
CA ALA A 83 -3.33 -22.68 14.39
C ALA A 83 -2.45 -21.44 14.15
N ASP A 84 -1.75 -21.02 15.20
CA ASP A 84 -0.77 -19.95 15.18
C ASP A 84 0.61 -20.52 15.48
N ALA A 85 1.54 -20.31 14.57
CA ALA A 85 2.88 -20.89 14.68
C ALA A 85 3.79 -20.16 15.68
N GLY A 86 3.48 -18.90 16.03
CA GLY A 86 4.31 -18.11 16.94
C GLY A 86 5.72 -17.85 16.38
N SER A 87 5.83 -17.59 15.07
CA SER A 87 7.09 -17.40 14.33
C SER A 87 8.04 -18.61 14.32
N ASP A 88 7.50 -19.81 14.58
CA ASP A 88 8.24 -21.07 14.56
C ASP A 88 7.80 -21.93 13.37
N GLN A 89 8.66 -22.05 12.36
CA GLN A 89 8.36 -22.80 11.14
C GLN A 89 8.22 -24.29 11.39
N GLU A 90 8.99 -24.89 12.28
CA GLU A 90 8.86 -26.33 12.59
C GLU A 90 7.47 -26.59 13.17
N LYS A 91 7.02 -25.72 14.08
CA LYS A 91 5.67 -25.77 14.63
C LYS A 91 4.62 -25.56 13.54
N GLN A 92 4.83 -24.64 12.61
CA GLN A 92 3.89 -24.40 11.51
C GLN A 92 3.73 -25.64 10.62
N ILE A 93 4.83 -26.33 10.30
CA ILE A 93 4.81 -27.60 9.56
C ILE A 93 4.06 -28.67 10.36
N GLU A 94 4.24 -28.74 11.68
CA GLU A 94 3.50 -29.69 12.53
C GLU A 94 1.99 -29.35 12.57
N ASP A 95 1.62 -28.10 12.61
CA ASP A 95 0.23 -27.64 12.57
C ASP A 95 -0.43 -28.08 11.25
N VAL A 96 0.23 -27.88 10.11
CA VAL A 96 -0.24 -28.35 8.78
C VAL A 96 -0.36 -29.87 8.73
N LYS A 97 0.61 -30.64 9.28
CA LYS A 97 0.47 -32.11 9.43
C LYS A 97 -0.72 -32.49 10.31
N GLY A 98 -1.00 -31.68 11.34
CA GLY A 98 -2.16 -31.84 12.19
C GLY A 98 -3.47 -31.69 11.43
N PHE A 99 -3.59 -30.71 10.55
CA PHE A 99 -4.76 -30.50 9.66
C PHE A 99 -4.93 -31.66 8.68
N ILE A 100 -3.84 -32.12 8.06
CA ILE A 100 -3.85 -33.29 7.16
C ILE A 100 -4.37 -34.53 7.91
N LYS A 101 -3.88 -34.79 9.12
CA LYS A 101 -4.31 -35.92 9.95
C LYS A 101 -5.78 -35.83 10.37
N GLN A 102 -6.27 -34.62 10.64
CA GLN A 102 -7.70 -34.38 10.94
C GLN A 102 -8.59 -34.57 9.71
N GLY A 103 -8.02 -34.51 8.51
CA GLY A 103 -8.73 -34.65 7.26
C GLY A 103 -9.59 -33.42 6.95
N VAL A 104 -9.07 -32.20 7.20
CA VAL A 104 -9.72 -30.97 6.78
C VAL A 104 -9.96 -30.97 5.26
N ASP A 105 -10.93 -30.23 4.79
CA ASP A 105 -11.24 -30.18 3.35
C ASP A 105 -10.28 -29.25 2.60
N TYR A 106 -9.82 -28.16 3.23
CA TYR A 106 -8.88 -27.16 2.68
C TYR A 106 -7.88 -26.70 3.72
N ILE A 107 -6.72 -26.25 3.27
CA ILE A 107 -5.74 -25.57 4.11
C ILE A 107 -5.49 -24.18 3.53
N ILE A 108 -5.57 -23.15 4.38
CA ILE A 108 -5.06 -21.80 4.15
C ILE A 108 -3.77 -21.67 4.93
N LEU A 109 -2.66 -21.41 4.23
CA LEU A 109 -1.32 -21.38 4.81
C LEU A 109 -0.68 -20.01 4.53
N ASN A 110 -0.31 -19.29 5.60
CA ASN A 110 0.53 -18.10 5.54
C ASN A 110 1.97 -18.50 5.93
N PRO A 111 2.86 -18.85 4.99
CA PRO A 111 4.17 -19.41 5.31
C PRO A 111 5.05 -18.40 6.06
N ILE A 112 5.77 -18.84 7.09
CA ILE A 112 6.79 -18.03 7.78
C ILE A 112 8.03 -17.83 6.89
N SER A 113 8.37 -18.83 6.10
CA SER A 113 9.52 -18.87 5.21
C SER A 113 9.14 -19.54 3.90
N GLU A 114 9.79 -19.18 2.81
CA GLU A 114 9.53 -19.77 1.50
C GLU A 114 10.03 -21.23 1.38
N ILE A 115 11.07 -21.60 2.13
CA ILE A 115 11.75 -22.90 2.01
C ILE A 115 11.22 -23.95 2.98
N GLY A 116 11.35 -25.23 2.62
CA GLY A 116 11.11 -26.39 3.51
C GLY A 116 9.68 -26.91 3.53
N TRP A 117 8.86 -26.56 2.53
CA TRP A 117 7.45 -26.94 2.48
C TRP A 117 7.14 -28.17 1.64
N ASP A 118 8.03 -28.61 0.74
CA ASP A 118 7.75 -29.64 -0.24
C ASP A 118 7.16 -30.93 0.38
N ASP A 119 7.80 -31.47 1.42
CA ASP A 119 7.36 -32.71 2.04
C ASP A 119 5.93 -32.65 2.58
N VAL A 120 5.60 -31.60 3.32
CA VAL A 120 4.28 -31.47 3.94
C VAL A 120 3.20 -31.11 2.92
N LEU A 121 3.54 -30.32 1.89
CA LEU A 121 2.63 -30.03 0.79
C LEU A 121 2.38 -31.24 -0.10
N GLU A 122 3.40 -32.10 -0.31
CA GLU A 122 3.21 -33.41 -0.94
C GLU A 122 2.25 -34.30 -0.13
N ASP A 123 2.36 -34.29 1.20
CA ASP A 123 1.45 -35.04 2.07
C ASP A 123 0.03 -34.52 2.00
N ALA A 124 -0.18 -33.20 1.94
CA ALA A 124 -1.49 -32.59 1.70
C ALA A 124 -2.07 -33.02 0.32
N LYS A 125 -1.24 -32.97 -0.73
CA LYS A 125 -1.60 -33.43 -2.09
C LYS A 125 -1.99 -34.91 -2.12
N LYS A 126 -1.21 -35.79 -1.46
CA LYS A 126 -1.53 -37.23 -1.32
C LYS A 126 -2.84 -37.47 -0.58
N ALA A 127 -3.13 -36.62 0.42
CA ALA A 127 -4.41 -36.64 1.14
C ALA A 127 -5.57 -36.03 0.36
N HIS A 128 -5.30 -35.44 -0.81
CA HIS A 128 -6.28 -34.71 -1.64
C HIS A 128 -6.86 -33.47 -0.93
N ILE A 129 -6.04 -32.79 -0.13
CA ILE A 129 -6.41 -31.54 0.56
C ILE A 129 -5.76 -30.37 -0.21
N PRO A 130 -6.55 -29.54 -0.90
CA PRO A 130 -6.01 -28.38 -1.59
C PRO A 130 -5.46 -27.36 -0.58
N VAL A 131 -4.33 -26.73 -0.93
CA VAL A 131 -3.69 -25.69 -0.14
C VAL A 131 -3.81 -24.36 -0.89
N ILE A 132 -4.27 -23.33 -0.21
CA ILE A 132 -4.24 -21.94 -0.65
C ILE A 132 -3.15 -21.25 0.17
N LEU A 133 -2.10 -20.79 -0.49
CA LEU A 133 -1.08 -19.94 0.14
C LEU A 133 -1.63 -18.52 0.27
N VAL A 134 -1.28 -17.82 1.35
CA VAL A 134 -1.68 -16.42 1.55
C VAL A 134 -0.48 -15.58 1.94
N ASN A 135 -0.39 -14.38 1.40
CA ASN A 135 0.64 -13.36 1.58
C ASN A 135 2.02 -13.78 1.06
N ASN A 136 2.57 -14.89 1.54
CA ASN A 136 3.90 -15.38 1.16
C ASN A 136 3.81 -16.64 0.30
N GLY A 137 4.69 -16.77 -0.69
CA GLY A 137 4.86 -17.96 -1.50
C GLY A 137 5.68 -19.05 -0.82
N VAL A 138 5.91 -20.14 -1.56
CA VAL A 138 6.81 -21.21 -1.19
C VAL A 138 7.79 -21.47 -2.33
N ASP A 139 9.07 -21.70 -2.01
CA ASP A 139 10.11 -22.07 -2.96
C ASP A 139 9.98 -23.55 -3.28
N THR A 140 9.35 -23.88 -4.40
CA THR A 140 9.12 -25.25 -4.89
C THR A 140 9.15 -25.33 -6.40
N ASP A 141 9.77 -26.38 -6.94
CA ASP A 141 9.77 -26.70 -8.36
C ASP A 141 8.43 -27.30 -8.84
N ASP A 142 7.58 -27.79 -7.94
CA ASP A 142 6.27 -28.39 -8.25
C ASP A 142 5.10 -27.46 -7.87
N SER A 143 4.76 -26.57 -8.76
CA SER A 143 3.60 -25.66 -8.56
C SER A 143 2.26 -26.38 -8.37
N SER A 144 2.19 -27.70 -8.55
CA SER A 144 0.97 -28.47 -8.30
C SER A 144 0.77 -28.85 -6.81
N LEU A 145 1.71 -28.49 -5.94
CA LEU A 145 1.63 -28.72 -4.49
C LEU A 145 0.63 -27.77 -3.79
N TYR A 146 0.30 -26.65 -4.40
CA TYR A 146 -0.72 -25.73 -3.89
C TYR A 146 -1.70 -25.35 -5.00
N SER A 147 -2.87 -24.86 -4.64
CA SER A 147 -3.91 -24.48 -5.59
C SER A 147 -3.64 -23.10 -6.20
N CYS A 148 -3.41 -22.11 -5.34
CA CYS A 148 -3.06 -20.74 -5.70
C CYS A 148 -2.39 -20.03 -4.53
N MET A 149 -1.79 -18.87 -4.81
CA MET A 149 -1.37 -17.87 -3.85
C MET A 149 -2.34 -16.70 -3.89
N LEU A 150 -2.78 -16.20 -2.74
CA LEU A 150 -3.67 -15.06 -2.57
C LEU A 150 -2.94 -13.97 -1.78
N GLY A 151 -2.85 -12.78 -2.31
CA GLY A 151 -2.15 -11.67 -1.65
C GLY A 151 -2.42 -10.33 -2.32
N SER A 152 -1.50 -9.40 -2.11
CA SER A 152 -1.46 -8.09 -2.74
C SER A 152 -0.82 -8.16 -4.13
N ASP A 153 -1.32 -7.37 -5.08
CA ASP A 153 -0.68 -7.19 -6.39
C ASP A 153 0.33 -6.03 -6.30
N TYR A 154 1.52 -6.31 -5.77
CA TYR A 154 2.58 -5.31 -5.59
C TYR A 154 2.99 -4.64 -6.91
N GLY A 155 2.96 -5.37 -8.03
CA GLY A 155 3.23 -4.82 -9.34
C GLY A 155 2.16 -3.81 -9.79
N LYS A 156 0.89 -4.08 -9.51
CA LYS A 156 -0.21 -3.14 -9.77
C LYS A 156 -0.19 -1.96 -8.81
N GLN A 157 0.17 -2.17 -7.54
CA GLN A 157 0.36 -1.08 -6.58
C GLN A 157 1.42 -0.10 -7.07
N MET A 158 2.59 -0.58 -7.50
CA MET A 158 3.67 0.26 -8.03
C MET A 158 3.27 1.04 -9.28
N LYS A 159 2.50 0.42 -10.19
CA LYS A 159 1.95 1.13 -11.37
C LYS A 159 0.97 2.23 -10.97
N LYS A 160 0.12 1.98 -9.96
CA LYS A 160 -0.79 2.99 -9.42
C LYS A 160 0.00 4.12 -8.75
N ALA A 161 1.04 3.78 -7.97
CA ALA A 161 1.87 4.76 -7.27
C ALA A 161 2.62 5.68 -8.24
N GLY A 162 3.23 5.11 -9.29
CA GLY A 162 3.88 5.90 -10.32
C GLY A 162 2.90 6.81 -11.11
N LYS A 163 1.69 6.32 -11.39
CA LYS A 163 0.65 7.14 -12.04
C LYS A 163 0.17 8.26 -11.12
N TRP A 164 -0.07 7.96 -9.84
CA TRP A 164 -0.49 8.94 -8.85
C TRP A 164 0.57 10.06 -8.70
N LEU A 165 1.86 9.68 -8.60
CA LEU A 165 2.95 10.64 -8.49
C LEU A 165 3.06 11.56 -9.73
N ASP A 166 2.93 11.01 -10.94
CA ASP A 166 2.93 11.78 -12.18
C ASP A 166 1.77 12.81 -12.23
N GLU A 167 0.57 12.38 -11.81
CA GLU A 167 -0.59 13.26 -11.72
C GLU A 167 -0.40 14.34 -10.65
N TYR A 168 0.12 13.98 -9.48
CA TYR A 168 0.40 14.91 -8.38
C TYR A 168 1.42 15.98 -8.77
N LEU A 169 2.54 15.60 -9.39
CA LEU A 169 3.57 16.54 -9.84
C LEU A 169 3.04 17.53 -10.88
N LYS A 170 2.22 17.08 -11.83
CA LYS A 170 1.55 17.96 -12.82
C LYS A 170 0.62 18.97 -12.17
N GLU A 171 -0.17 18.54 -11.19
CA GLU A 171 -1.05 19.44 -10.44
C GLU A 171 -0.26 20.47 -9.62
N GLU A 172 0.89 20.07 -9.04
CA GLU A 172 1.77 21.03 -8.36
C GLU A 172 2.32 22.09 -9.32
N ASP A 173 2.78 21.68 -10.51
CA ASP A 173 3.31 22.61 -11.50
C ASP A 173 2.23 23.56 -12.03
N GLU A 174 1.01 23.08 -12.26
CA GLU A 174 -0.13 23.91 -12.62
C GLU A 174 -0.46 24.94 -11.51
N LYS A 175 -0.51 24.51 -10.24
CA LYS A 175 -0.73 25.39 -9.08
C LYS A 175 0.36 26.46 -8.94
N LYS A 176 1.63 26.11 -9.20
CA LYS A 176 2.77 27.05 -9.18
C LYS A 176 2.63 28.10 -10.29
N ALA A 177 2.34 27.65 -11.53
CA ALA A 177 2.16 28.54 -12.67
C ALA A 177 0.98 29.51 -12.46
N GLU A 178 -0.13 29.07 -11.86
CA GLU A 178 -1.26 29.94 -11.52
C GLU A 178 -0.90 30.98 -10.43
N LYS A 179 -0.16 30.57 -9.38
CA LYS A 179 0.32 31.48 -8.33
C LYS A 179 1.25 32.55 -8.89
N GLU A 180 2.17 32.19 -9.78
CA GLU A 180 3.10 33.13 -10.45
C GLU A 180 2.35 34.11 -11.35
N LYS A 181 1.36 33.64 -12.12
CA LYS A 181 0.53 34.49 -12.97
C LYS A 181 -0.28 35.50 -12.13
N ALA A 182 -0.92 35.05 -11.05
CA ALA A 182 -1.66 35.90 -10.13
C ALA A 182 -0.75 36.95 -9.45
N ALA A 183 0.49 36.59 -9.10
CA ALA A 183 1.45 37.55 -8.55
C ALA A 183 1.90 38.62 -9.56
N SER A 184 1.99 38.26 -10.84
CA SER A 184 2.37 39.20 -11.93
C SER A 184 1.25 40.16 -12.33
N GLU A 185 -0.01 39.82 -12.05
CA GLU A 185 -1.20 40.61 -12.39
C GLU A 185 -1.61 41.63 -11.28
N THR A 186 -0.89 41.65 -10.13
CA THR A 186 -1.21 42.64 -9.06
C THR A 186 -0.70 44.01 -9.45
N PRO A 187 -1.58 45.08 -9.62
CA PRO A 187 -1.15 46.40 -10.02
C PRO A 187 -0.35 47.05 -8.89
N THR A 188 0.86 47.50 -9.22
CA THR A 188 1.63 48.42 -8.35
C THR A 188 0.81 49.70 -8.16
N GLN A 189 0.23 49.88 -6.99
CA GLN A 189 -0.32 51.21 -6.62
C GLN A 189 0.89 52.13 -6.37
N GLU A 190 1.12 53.07 -7.29
CA GLU A 190 1.98 54.21 -7.04
C GLU A 190 1.32 55.09 -5.96
N GLU A 191 1.85 55.04 -4.75
CA GLU A 191 1.60 56.06 -3.74
C GLU A 191 2.28 57.35 -4.16
N SER A 192 1.48 58.33 -4.55
CA SER A 192 1.93 59.72 -4.69
C SER A 192 2.09 60.33 -3.29
N GLU A 193 3.31 60.39 -2.79
CA GLU A 193 3.63 61.20 -1.61
C GLU A 193 3.49 62.69 -1.90
N GLN A 194 2.62 63.31 -1.15
CA GLN A 194 2.56 64.74 -0.97
C GLN A 194 3.29 65.08 0.35
N THR A 195 4.40 65.80 0.21
CA THR A 195 5.20 66.33 1.31
C THR A 195 4.43 67.35 2.11
N ASP A 196 4.42 67.21 3.43
CA ASP A 196 4.47 68.42 4.33
C ASP A 196 5.36 68.12 5.58
N SER A 197 6.23 69.04 5.81
CA SER A 197 7.26 69.08 6.84
C SER A 197 6.68 69.50 8.19
N GLU A 198 7.13 68.84 9.28
CA GLU A 198 7.49 69.55 10.52
C GLU A 198 8.29 68.67 11.50
N ASP A 199 9.33 69.30 12.01
CA ASP A 199 10.36 68.79 12.94
C ASP A 199 9.79 68.24 14.26
N THR A 200 10.43 67.17 14.82
CA THR A 200 10.92 67.18 16.21
C THR A 200 11.86 65.97 16.48
N GLU A 201 13.06 66.30 16.96
CA GLU A 201 14.05 65.37 17.53
C GLU A 201 13.52 64.62 18.76
N VAL A 202 13.95 63.38 18.99
CA VAL A 202 14.64 62.87 20.20
C VAL A 202 14.97 61.40 20.10
N ASN A 203 16.20 61.11 19.98
CA ASN A 203 17.15 60.16 20.59
C ASN A 203 16.70 58.83 21.24
N THR A 204 17.55 57.85 20.91
CA THR A 204 18.18 56.72 21.62
C THR A 204 17.64 55.33 21.42
N ASP A 205 18.47 54.57 20.74
CA ASP A 205 19.30 53.42 21.15
C ASP A 205 18.73 51.99 21.05
N SER A 206 19.51 51.21 20.29
CA SER A 206 19.82 49.77 20.46
C SER A 206 18.81 48.73 20.07
N SER A 207 18.96 47.91 19.08
CA SER A 207 19.91 46.82 18.85
C SER A 207 19.44 45.88 17.72
N LYS A 208 20.32 45.59 16.85
CA LYS A 208 20.46 44.45 15.94
C LYS A 208 19.40 43.32 15.90
N ALA A 209 18.80 43.16 14.74
CA ALA A 209 18.52 41.86 14.18
C ALA A 209 18.81 41.87 12.68
N THR A 210 19.62 40.96 12.25
CA THR A 210 20.28 40.87 10.96
C THR A 210 19.35 40.42 9.83
N ASP A 211 19.33 41.26 8.84
CA ASP A 211 18.83 41.06 7.48
C ASP A 211 19.69 40.02 6.75
N ARG A 212 19.08 38.98 6.19
CA ARG A 212 19.67 37.96 5.32
C ARG A 212 18.85 37.61 4.09
N SER A 213 17.96 38.49 3.62
CA SER A 213 17.20 38.25 2.41
C SER A 213 17.55 39.10 1.19
N ALA A 214 18.65 39.87 1.23
CA ALA A 214 19.03 40.80 0.17
C ALA A 214 20.22 40.37 -0.70
N SER A 215 20.67 39.10 -0.66
CA SER A 215 21.93 38.70 -1.31
C SER A 215 21.80 37.95 -2.64
N ILE A 216 20.63 37.52 -3.03
CA ILE A 216 20.44 36.75 -4.27
C ILE A 216 20.01 37.65 -5.43
N PHE A 217 19.19 38.70 -5.17
CA PHE A 217 18.71 39.61 -6.21
C PHE A 217 19.80 40.54 -6.80
N ASP A 218 20.86 40.82 -6.03
CA ASP A 218 21.94 41.74 -6.45
C ASP A 218 23.01 41.08 -7.33
N LYS A 219 22.97 39.75 -7.49
CA LYS A 219 23.90 38.99 -8.30
C LYS A 219 23.45 38.82 -9.76
N ILE A 220 22.16 38.94 -10.01
CA ILE A 220 21.56 38.79 -11.35
C ILE A 220 21.60 40.14 -12.13
N MET A 221 21.59 41.29 -11.47
CA MET A 221 21.54 42.61 -12.12
C MET A 221 22.92 43.25 -12.41
N LYS A 222 24.06 42.64 -12.03
CA LYS A 222 25.40 43.19 -12.28
C LYS A 222 26.16 42.60 -13.46
N SER A 223 25.53 41.73 -14.29
CA SER A 223 26.16 41.23 -15.51
C SER A 223 25.72 41.90 -16.81
N SER A 224 24.91 42.95 -16.77
CA SER A 224 24.42 43.65 -17.96
C SER A 224 24.86 45.11 -17.97
N SER A 225 26.13 45.40 -18.19
CA SER A 225 26.58 46.61 -18.88
C SER A 225 28.10 46.57 -19.11
N THR A 226 28.54 46.12 -20.27
CA THR A 226 29.52 46.81 -21.12
C THR A 226 29.44 46.25 -22.52
N ALA A 227 29.12 47.16 -23.44
CA ALA A 227 28.93 46.90 -24.83
C ALA A 227 30.27 46.84 -25.59
N LYS A 228 30.35 46.10 -26.67
CA LYS A 228 30.31 46.62 -28.05
C LYS A 228 30.63 45.48 -29.03
N ASP A 229 29.71 45.38 -29.98
CA ASP A 229 29.93 45.10 -31.42
C ASP A 229 30.81 43.94 -31.81
N GLU A 230 30.21 42.87 -32.28
CA GLU A 230 30.28 42.39 -33.67
C GLU A 230 29.32 41.20 -33.89
N THR A 231 28.63 41.27 -34.99
CA THR A 231 27.66 40.29 -35.54
C THR A 231 28.23 38.90 -35.62
N ASP A 232 27.57 37.94 -34.93
CA ASP A 232 27.34 36.60 -35.44
C ASP A 232 26.05 36.02 -34.82
N SER A 233 25.15 35.59 -35.69
CA SER A 233 23.88 35.00 -35.38
C SER A 233 24.05 33.54 -34.94
N THR A 234 24.17 33.27 -33.67
CA THR A 234 23.93 31.97 -33.10
C THR A 234 22.76 32.14 -32.12
N GLU A 235 21.61 31.59 -32.49
CA GLU A 235 20.49 31.35 -31.60
C GLU A 235 21.05 30.52 -30.43
N GLU A 236 21.19 31.12 -29.24
CA GLU A 236 21.33 30.38 -28.00
C GLU A 236 20.00 29.68 -27.79
N GLU A 237 19.89 28.42 -28.14
CA GLU A 237 18.94 27.50 -27.55
C GLU A 237 19.16 27.56 -26.04
N GLN A 238 18.24 28.21 -25.35
CA GLN A 238 18.07 28.01 -23.91
C GLN A 238 17.71 26.53 -23.76
N THR A 239 18.70 25.70 -23.46
CA THR A 239 18.46 24.37 -22.96
C THR A 239 17.71 24.54 -21.66
N GLU A 240 16.39 24.24 -21.67
CA GLU A 240 15.68 23.90 -20.44
C GLU A 240 16.55 22.81 -19.78
N GLU A 241 17.14 23.11 -18.63
CA GLU A 241 17.74 22.08 -17.80
C GLU A 241 16.62 21.11 -17.49
N ASP A 242 16.69 19.89 -18.05
CA ASP A 242 15.76 18.81 -17.73
C ASP A 242 15.77 18.61 -16.21
N ILE A 243 14.69 19.07 -15.54
CA ILE A 243 14.56 18.97 -14.09
C ILE A 243 14.35 17.49 -13.77
N THR A 244 15.40 16.84 -13.29
CA THR A 244 15.35 15.44 -12.86
C THR A 244 14.70 15.33 -11.47
N ILE A 245 13.64 14.55 -11.37
CA ILE A 245 12.98 14.24 -10.10
C ILE A 245 13.76 13.14 -9.38
N LYS A 246 14.45 13.50 -8.30
CA LYS A 246 15.21 12.55 -7.48
C LYS A 246 14.30 11.79 -6.52
N ILE A 247 14.39 10.46 -6.58
CA ILE A 247 13.57 9.51 -5.83
C ILE A 247 14.47 8.65 -4.95
N ALA A 248 14.05 8.40 -3.72
CA ALA A 248 14.65 7.38 -2.85
C ALA A 248 13.62 6.34 -2.43
N ALA A 249 14.07 5.15 -2.04
CA ALA A 249 13.20 4.10 -1.50
C ALA A 249 13.74 3.53 -0.19
N ILE A 250 12.89 3.51 0.84
CA ILE A 250 13.10 2.80 2.10
C ILE A 250 12.35 1.48 1.97
N GLN A 251 13.10 0.39 1.83
CA GLN A 251 12.59 -0.90 1.41
C GLN A 251 12.29 -1.82 2.60
N GLU A 252 11.39 -2.77 2.38
CA GLU A 252 11.18 -3.95 3.21
C GLU A 252 12.45 -4.79 3.37
N SER A 253 12.36 -5.85 4.16
CA SER A 253 13.47 -6.78 4.36
C SER A 253 13.98 -7.33 3.04
N ILE A 254 15.30 -7.27 2.84
CA ILE A 254 15.94 -7.68 1.58
C ILE A 254 15.64 -9.14 1.28
N GLY A 255 15.10 -9.39 0.09
CA GLY A 255 14.79 -10.73 -0.42
C GLY A 255 13.39 -11.20 -0.08
N SER A 256 12.55 -10.41 0.60
CA SER A 256 11.13 -10.71 0.72
C SER A 256 10.44 -10.58 -0.65
N GLU A 257 9.35 -11.32 -0.87
CA GLU A 257 8.59 -11.25 -2.11
C GLU A 257 8.10 -9.83 -2.39
N GLU A 258 7.61 -9.14 -1.36
CA GLU A 258 7.19 -7.74 -1.45
C GLU A 258 8.31 -6.83 -1.98
N GLN A 259 9.50 -6.94 -1.38
CA GLN A 259 10.65 -6.13 -1.77
C GLN A 259 11.07 -6.42 -3.21
N LEU A 260 11.13 -7.69 -3.61
CA LEU A 260 11.51 -8.08 -4.97
C LEU A 260 10.51 -7.59 -6.02
N MET A 261 9.21 -7.74 -5.75
CA MET A 261 8.15 -7.30 -6.65
C MET A 261 8.10 -5.77 -6.77
N ARG A 262 8.30 -5.04 -5.66
CA ARG A 262 8.38 -3.57 -5.69
C ARG A 262 9.65 -3.08 -6.37
N ALA A 263 10.80 -3.75 -6.19
CA ALA A 263 12.04 -3.43 -6.90
C ALA A 263 11.86 -3.52 -8.42
N GLN A 264 11.19 -4.56 -8.91
CA GLN A 264 10.81 -4.66 -10.33
C GLN A 264 9.84 -3.55 -10.76
N GLY A 265 8.92 -3.17 -9.87
CA GLY A 265 7.98 -2.07 -10.07
C GLY A 265 8.69 -0.73 -10.22
N TYR A 266 9.71 -0.42 -9.40
CA TYR A 266 10.55 0.78 -9.55
C TYR A 266 11.25 0.81 -10.90
N GLN A 267 11.85 -0.30 -11.34
CA GLN A 267 12.48 -0.36 -12.66
C GLN A 267 11.47 -0.03 -13.77
N THR A 268 10.30 -0.64 -13.76
CA THR A 268 9.23 -0.38 -14.74
C THR A 268 8.77 1.08 -14.71
N MET A 269 8.71 1.69 -13.52
CA MET A 269 8.32 3.08 -13.34
C MET A 269 9.38 4.02 -13.95
N LEU A 270 10.66 3.82 -13.67
CA LEU A 270 11.76 4.63 -14.21
C LEU A 270 11.92 4.49 -15.73
N GLU A 271 11.62 3.31 -16.30
CA GLU A 271 11.58 3.13 -17.75
C GLU A 271 10.47 3.98 -18.42
N LYS A 272 9.39 4.24 -17.71
CA LYS A 272 8.24 5.02 -18.21
C LYS A 272 8.43 6.52 -18.05
N TYR A 273 9.02 6.96 -16.94
CA TYR A 273 9.21 8.36 -16.59
C TYR A 273 10.69 8.70 -16.64
N SER A 274 11.16 9.16 -17.80
CA SER A 274 12.58 9.34 -18.09
C SER A 274 13.25 10.50 -17.36
N ASP A 275 12.45 11.40 -16.80
CA ASP A 275 12.85 12.53 -15.96
C ASP A 275 12.95 12.16 -14.46
N TRP A 276 12.70 10.91 -14.09
CA TRP A 276 12.81 10.40 -12.73
C TRP A 276 14.08 9.58 -12.55
N GLU A 277 14.76 9.80 -11.42
CA GLU A 277 16.00 9.10 -11.08
C GLU A 277 15.92 8.49 -9.67
N MET A 278 16.18 7.18 -9.55
CA MET A 278 16.34 6.51 -8.26
C MET A 278 17.76 6.74 -7.74
N VAL A 279 17.93 7.66 -6.82
CA VAL A 279 19.25 8.08 -6.29
C VAL A 279 19.70 7.29 -5.07
N ALA A 280 18.75 6.69 -4.30
CA ALA A 280 19.08 5.92 -3.11
C ALA A 280 18.04 4.82 -2.84
N GLN A 281 18.51 3.66 -2.38
CA GLN A 281 17.68 2.55 -1.91
C GLN A 281 18.35 1.88 -0.71
N GLN A 282 17.61 1.67 0.36
CA GLN A 282 18.10 0.97 1.53
C GLN A 282 16.93 0.36 2.32
N THR A 283 17.18 -0.81 2.95
CA THR A 283 16.17 -1.41 3.82
C THR A 283 15.96 -0.61 5.09
N GLY A 284 14.72 -0.41 5.49
CA GLY A 284 14.29 0.12 6.79
C GLY A 284 13.82 -0.99 7.73
N ASP A 285 13.95 -2.25 7.30
CA ASP A 285 13.66 -3.46 8.08
C ASP A 285 12.28 -3.41 8.76
N ASN A 286 11.29 -2.86 8.05
CA ASN A 286 9.92 -2.66 8.51
C ASN A 286 9.81 -1.91 9.85
N SER A 287 10.79 -1.10 10.17
CA SER A 287 10.95 -0.40 11.45
C SER A 287 10.94 1.11 11.27
N ARG A 288 10.09 1.81 12.05
CA ARG A 288 10.07 3.27 12.10
C ARG A 288 11.42 3.87 12.50
N GLU A 289 12.07 3.27 13.51
CA GLU A 289 13.35 3.76 14.01
C GLU A 289 14.47 3.58 12.98
N GLU A 290 14.50 2.46 12.27
CA GLU A 290 15.52 2.22 11.25
C GLU A 290 15.27 3.10 10.02
N ALA A 291 14.01 3.25 9.60
CA ALA A 291 13.63 4.14 8.52
C ALA A 291 13.98 5.61 8.81
N GLU A 292 13.87 6.07 10.06
CA GLU A 292 14.34 7.41 10.45
C GLU A 292 15.85 7.59 10.21
N LYS A 293 16.66 6.57 10.57
CA LYS A 293 18.11 6.61 10.35
C LYS A 293 18.46 6.59 8.85
N VAL A 294 17.76 5.73 8.08
CA VAL A 294 17.94 5.63 6.63
C VAL A 294 17.59 6.96 5.95
N MET A 295 16.43 7.53 6.29
CA MET A 295 15.99 8.80 5.71
C MET A 295 16.94 9.94 6.04
N LYS A 296 17.45 10.00 7.27
CA LYS A 296 18.47 10.99 7.63
C LYS A 296 19.71 10.87 6.74
N LEU A 297 20.18 9.65 6.45
CA LEU A 297 21.29 9.40 5.55
C LEU A 297 21.00 9.86 4.12
N PHE A 298 19.80 9.61 3.62
CA PHE A 298 19.36 10.05 2.29
C PHE A 298 19.39 11.59 2.19
N LEU A 299 18.88 12.29 3.20
CA LEU A 299 18.88 13.77 3.25
C LEU A 299 20.30 14.37 3.31
N GLU A 300 21.25 13.67 3.92
CA GLU A 300 22.65 14.10 3.97
C GLU A 300 23.37 13.90 2.62
N GLN A 301 23.02 12.83 1.88
CA GLN A 301 23.64 12.49 0.60
C GLN A 301 22.99 13.19 -0.58
N GLU A 302 21.68 13.37 -0.53
CA GLU A 302 20.84 13.94 -1.60
C GLU A 302 20.02 15.13 -1.05
N PRO A 303 20.64 16.33 -0.91
CA PRO A 303 19.95 17.49 -0.33
C PRO A 303 18.75 17.99 -1.15
N ASP A 304 18.69 17.66 -2.44
CA ASP A 304 17.66 17.98 -3.42
C ASP A 304 16.69 16.80 -3.68
N LEU A 305 16.69 15.79 -2.80
CA LEU A 305 15.72 14.69 -2.85
C LEU A 305 14.30 15.23 -2.84
N ARG A 306 13.49 14.78 -3.80
CA ARG A 306 12.09 15.26 -3.95
C ARG A 306 11.05 14.24 -3.53
N VAL A 307 11.30 12.94 -3.74
CA VAL A 307 10.31 11.89 -3.49
C VAL A 307 10.94 10.76 -2.67
N VAL A 308 10.23 10.28 -1.66
CA VAL A 308 10.58 9.06 -0.96
C VAL A 308 9.40 8.07 -0.99
N PHE A 309 9.69 6.86 -1.46
CA PHE A 309 8.83 5.70 -1.27
C PHE A 309 9.24 4.98 0.00
N ALA A 310 8.30 4.74 0.90
CA ALA A 310 8.50 3.88 2.07
C ALA A 310 7.59 2.66 1.91
N GLU A 311 8.17 1.47 1.90
CA GLU A 311 7.44 0.24 1.57
C GLU A 311 6.50 -0.25 2.68
N SER A 312 6.44 0.49 3.82
CA SER A 312 5.36 0.36 4.81
C SER A 312 5.03 1.72 5.45
N ASP A 313 3.83 1.83 6.06
CA ASP A 313 3.40 3.05 6.75
C ASP A 313 4.30 3.36 7.96
N GLU A 314 4.76 2.34 8.71
CA GLU A 314 5.69 2.52 9.83
C GLU A 314 7.00 3.14 9.36
N MET A 315 7.53 2.68 8.22
CA MET A 315 8.73 3.27 7.63
C MET A 315 8.48 4.69 7.10
N ALA A 316 7.30 4.97 6.55
CA ALA A 316 6.91 6.32 6.14
C ALA A 316 6.88 7.28 7.33
N LEU A 317 6.31 6.87 8.46
CA LEU A 317 6.30 7.67 9.68
C LEU A 317 7.74 7.95 10.19
N GLY A 318 8.64 6.98 10.07
CA GLY A 318 10.07 7.18 10.37
C GLY A 318 10.75 8.17 9.43
N ALA A 319 10.43 8.09 8.13
CA ALA A 319 10.93 9.05 7.14
C ALA A 319 10.43 10.48 7.44
N ILE A 320 9.15 10.64 7.76
CA ILE A 320 8.55 11.91 8.16
C ILE A 320 9.26 12.49 9.39
N ASP A 321 9.50 11.67 10.42
CA ASP A 321 10.25 12.10 11.62
C ASP A 321 11.64 12.67 11.27
N ALA A 322 12.37 12.04 10.34
CA ALA A 322 13.69 12.51 9.91
C ALA A 322 13.61 13.79 9.07
N ILE A 323 12.61 13.89 8.17
CA ILE A 323 12.39 15.08 7.33
C ILE A 323 12.11 16.29 8.23
N GLU A 324 11.18 16.19 9.16
CA GLU A 324 10.83 17.26 10.10
C GLU A 324 12.03 17.67 10.97
N LYS A 325 12.82 16.71 11.48
CA LYS A 325 14.05 16.98 12.27
C LYS A 325 15.13 17.67 11.45
N SER A 326 15.16 17.48 10.14
CA SER A 326 16.11 18.16 9.24
C SER A 326 15.75 19.63 8.96
N GLY A 327 14.54 20.05 9.31
CA GLY A 327 13.99 21.37 9.03
C GLY A 327 13.33 21.48 7.65
N LYS A 328 13.20 20.37 6.91
CA LYS A 328 12.41 20.28 5.68
C LYS A 328 10.95 19.93 6.01
N THR A 329 10.07 20.13 5.04
CA THR A 329 8.66 19.80 5.14
C THR A 329 8.31 18.61 4.23
N CYS A 330 7.26 17.86 4.59
CA CYS A 330 6.72 16.79 3.77
C CYS A 330 5.20 16.93 3.65
N GLY A 331 4.58 16.11 2.81
CA GLY A 331 3.16 16.11 2.58
C GLY A 331 2.72 17.14 1.54
N GLU A 332 1.48 17.63 1.67
CA GLU A 332 0.92 18.60 0.71
C GLU A 332 1.71 19.91 0.73
N ASP A 333 2.11 20.39 -0.45
CA ASP A 333 2.98 21.57 -0.61
C ASP A 333 4.34 21.49 0.12
N GLY A 334 4.79 20.28 0.54
CA GLY A 334 6.06 20.07 1.24
C GLY A 334 7.26 19.99 0.30
N ASP A 335 8.48 20.10 0.89
CA ASP A 335 9.74 19.95 0.16
C ASP A 335 9.90 18.53 -0.40
N ILE A 336 9.38 17.51 0.31
CA ILE A 336 9.52 16.10 -0.01
C ILE A 336 8.14 15.43 -0.06
N ILE A 337 7.86 14.76 -1.17
CA ILE A 337 6.68 13.92 -1.35
C ILE A 337 6.98 12.56 -0.69
N VAL A 338 6.13 12.15 0.25
CA VAL A 338 6.21 10.84 0.91
C VAL A 338 5.07 9.95 0.44
N ILE A 339 5.42 8.78 -0.06
CA ILE A 339 4.49 7.76 -0.56
C ILE A 339 4.70 6.49 0.23
N SER A 340 3.64 5.87 0.75
CA SER A 340 3.74 4.63 1.50
C SER A 340 2.85 3.52 0.96
N PHE A 341 3.06 2.32 1.51
CA PHE A 341 2.25 1.13 1.28
C PHE A 341 1.83 0.57 2.65
N GLY A 342 0.57 0.13 2.75
CA GLY A 342 0.00 -0.39 3.99
C GLY A 342 -1.49 -0.03 4.11
N GLY A 343 -1.83 1.24 4.09
CA GLY A 343 -3.18 1.72 4.33
C GLY A 343 -3.61 1.50 5.78
N SER A 344 -2.65 1.49 6.70
CA SER A 344 -2.91 1.40 8.14
C SER A 344 -3.62 2.64 8.67
N LYS A 345 -4.25 2.51 9.83
CA LYS A 345 -4.87 3.65 10.50
C LYS A 345 -3.90 4.80 10.71
N ALA A 346 -2.67 4.50 11.18
CA ALA A 346 -1.64 5.51 11.42
C ALA A 346 -1.17 6.17 10.11
N GLY A 347 -1.04 5.40 9.01
CA GLY A 347 -0.73 5.94 7.70
C GLY A 347 -1.81 6.89 7.18
N ILE A 348 -3.09 6.49 7.29
CA ILE A 348 -4.22 7.31 6.87
C ILE A 348 -4.37 8.57 7.75
N GLU A 349 -4.09 8.47 9.07
CA GLU A 349 -4.05 9.62 9.98
C GLU A 349 -2.94 10.61 9.55
N ALA A 350 -1.76 10.12 9.16
CA ALA A 350 -0.68 10.96 8.65
C ALA A 350 -1.03 11.65 7.32
N VAL A 351 -1.79 10.98 6.44
CA VAL A 351 -2.35 11.62 5.23
C VAL A 351 -3.31 12.73 5.62
N LYS A 352 -4.24 12.49 6.54
CA LYS A 352 -5.19 13.48 7.02
C LYS A 352 -4.52 14.69 7.67
N GLU A 353 -3.39 14.47 8.38
CA GLU A 353 -2.57 15.52 8.97
C GLU A 353 -1.76 16.31 7.93
N GLY A 354 -1.78 15.90 6.65
CA GLY A 354 -1.02 16.52 5.57
C GLY A 354 0.48 16.25 5.62
N LYS A 355 0.92 15.20 6.31
CA LYS A 355 2.35 14.81 6.45
C LYS A 355 2.77 13.73 5.48
N LEU A 356 1.86 12.81 5.18
CA LEU A 356 1.99 11.76 4.17
C LEU A 356 1.13 12.13 2.96
N ASN A 357 1.68 12.05 1.75
CA ASN A 357 0.93 12.43 0.56
C ASN A 357 -0.11 11.37 0.16
N VAL A 358 0.27 10.10 0.24
CA VAL A 358 -0.59 8.98 -0.11
C VAL A 358 -0.11 7.68 0.54
N THR A 359 -1.04 6.81 0.94
CA THR A 359 -0.74 5.42 1.30
C THR A 359 -1.55 4.47 0.42
N PHE A 360 -0.87 3.47 -0.18
CA PHE A 360 -1.48 2.41 -0.97
C PHE A 360 -1.83 1.23 -0.07
N GLU A 361 -3.06 0.78 -0.14
CA GLU A 361 -3.56 -0.27 0.74
C GLU A 361 -2.90 -1.62 0.47
N CYS A 362 -2.48 -2.32 1.55
CA CYS A 362 -2.26 -3.77 1.60
C CYS A 362 -3.42 -4.35 2.40
N ASN A 363 -4.43 -4.89 1.71
CA ASN A 363 -5.71 -5.24 2.33
C ASN A 363 -5.65 -6.57 3.09
N PRO A 364 -5.80 -6.58 4.44
CA PRO A 364 -5.83 -7.82 5.23
C PRO A 364 -7.14 -8.60 5.08
N GLY A 365 -8.16 -8.02 4.46
CA GLY A 365 -9.51 -8.60 4.30
C GLY A 365 -9.58 -9.75 3.30
N GLN A 366 -8.72 -10.76 3.43
CA GLN A 366 -8.56 -11.84 2.45
C GLN A 366 -9.56 -12.99 2.61
N GLY A 367 -10.21 -13.11 3.77
CA GLY A 367 -11.13 -14.20 4.07
C GLY A 367 -12.23 -14.42 3.03
N PRO A 368 -13.00 -13.38 2.65
CA PRO A 368 -14.05 -13.51 1.63
C PRO A 368 -13.54 -13.98 0.27
N LYS A 369 -12.35 -13.51 -0.14
CA LYS A 369 -11.73 -13.95 -1.41
C LYS A 369 -11.28 -15.41 -1.33
N ALA A 370 -10.70 -15.83 -0.22
CA ALA A 370 -10.34 -17.24 0.01
C ALA A 370 -11.58 -18.14 -0.02
N ALA A 371 -12.71 -17.71 0.57
CA ALA A 371 -13.96 -18.46 0.49
C ALA A 371 -14.52 -18.56 -0.94
N GLU A 372 -14.43 -17.48 -1.73
CA GLU A 372 -14.76 -17.52 -3.18
C GLU A 372 -13.89 -18.55 -3.91
N LEU A 373 -12.58 -18.57 -3.65
CA LEU A 373 -11.67 -19.52 -4.29
C LEU A 373 -12.01 -20.97 -3.91
N ILE A 374 -12.32 -21.24 -2.64
CA ILE A 374 -12.79 -22.56 -2.19
C ILE A 374 -14.08 -22.96 -2.92
N GLN A 375 -15.05 -22.06 -3.05
CA GLN A 375 -16.29 -22.34 -3.76
C GLN A 375 -16.06 -22.65 -5.24
N ARG A 376 -15.12 -21.97 -5.88
CA ARG A 376 -14.71 -22.27 -7.26
C ARG A 376 -14.08 -23.65 -7.38
N LEU A 377 -13.16 -24.00 -6.45
CA LEU A 377 -12.55 -25.33 -6.39
C LEU A 377 -13.60 -26.44 -6.14
N GLU A 378 -14.57 -26.19 -5.25
CA GLU A 378 -15.69 -27.11 -5.00
C GLU A 378 -16.56 -27.34 -6.26
N SER A 379 -16.62 -26.34 -7.12
CA SER A 379 -17.38 -26.37 -8.38
C SER A 379 -16.57 -26.89 -9.57
N ASP A 380 -15.36 -27.42 -9.35
CA ASP A 380 -14.40 -27.83 -10.40
C ASP A 380 -14.07 -26.70 -11.41
N ILE A 381 -14.16 -25.41 -10.96
CA ILE A 381 -13.79 -24.25 -11.76
C ILE A 381 -12.30 -23.99 -11.57
N SER A 382 -11.56 -23.93 -12.68
CA SER A 382 -10.12 -23.61 -12.64
C SER A 382 -9.89 -22.20 -12.09
N ILE A 383 -8.83 -22.05 -11.31
CA ILE A 383 -8.35 -20.77 -10.78
C ILE A 383 -6.92 -20.54 -11.26
N ASP A 384 -6.55 -19.28 -11.44
CA ASP A 384 -5.19 -18.91 -11.75
C ASP A 384 -4.29 -19.09 -10.52
N LYS A 385 -3.00 -19.28 -10.72
CA LYS A 385 -2.04 -19.50 -9.64
C LYS A 385 -1.88 -18.28 -8.74
N GLU A 386 -1.98 -17.10 -9.30
CA GLU A 386 -1.92 -15.84 -8.57
C GLU A 386 -3.33 -15.28 -8.45
N GLN A 387 -3.71 -14.94 -7.25
CA GLN A 387 -5.00 -14.37 -6.89
C GLN A 387 -4.77 -13.13 -6.03
N TYR A 388 -5.50 -12.09 -6.30
CA TYR A 388 -5.30 -10.81 -5.64
C TYR A 388 -6.58 -10.32 -4.97
N VAL A 389 -6.41 -9.62 -3.84
CA VAL A 389 -7.50 -8.86 -3.22
C VAL A 389 -7.69 -7.51 -3.91
N GLU A 390 -8.88 -6.94 -3.78
CA GLU A 390 -9.12 -5.56 -4.21
C GLU A 390 -8.45 -4.60 -3.21
N GLU A 391 -7.67 -3.66 -3.75
CA GLU A 391 -6.92 -2.68 -2.99
C GLU A 391 -7.07 -1.28 -3.57
N THR A 392 -7.11 -0.29 -2.71
CA THR A 392 -7.23 1.12 -3.06
C THR A 392 -5.99 1.90 -2.61
N TYR A 393 -6.09 3.22 -2.55
CA TYR A 393 -5.13 4.11 -1.91
C TYR A 393 -5.91 5.19 -1.17
N PHE A 394 -5.23 5.90 -0.28
CA PHE A 394 -5.80 6.98 0.52
C PHE A 394 -4.91 8.21 0.39
N ASP A 395 -5.47 9.33 -0.08
CA ASP A 395 -4.81 10.62 -0.20
C ASP A 395 -5.69 11.74 0.36
N GLY A 396 -5.15 12.95 0.42
CA GLY A 396 -5.82 14.12 1.01
C GLY A 396 -7.08 14.60 0.29
N THR A 397 -7.41 14.02 -0.88
CA THR A 397 -8.65 14.37 -1.62
C THR A 397 -9.88 13.65 -1.11
N MET A 398 -9.70 12.65 -0.24
CA MET A 398 -10.76 11.77 0.28
C MET A 398 -11.32 12.27 1.62
N ASP A 399 -12.57 11.86 1.94
CA ASP A 399 -13.10 12.00 3.29
C ASP A 399 -12.53 10.86 4.16
N LEU A 400 -11.45 11.15 4.88
CA LEU A 400 -10.70 10.17 5.64
C LEU A 400 -11.29 9.88 7.03
N ASP A 401 -12.24 10.69 7.52
CA ASP A 401 -12.77 10.54 8.88
C ASP A 401 -13.50 9.21 9.08
N GLU A 402 -14.42 8.88 8.20
CA GLU A 402 -15.16 7.61 8.24
C GLU A 402 -14.24 6.39 8.01
N ILE A 403 -13.24 6.55 7.15
CA ILE A 403 -12.25 5.50 6.85
C ILE A 403 -11.42 5.20 8.11
N ILE A 404 -10.90 6.24 8.78
CA ILE A 404 -10.09 6.12 10.01
C ILE A 404 -10.92 5.50 11.15
N GLU A 405 -12.19 5.91 11.31
CA GLU A 405 -13.07 5.36 12.36
C GLU A 405 -13.28 3.86 12.20
N ASN A 406 -13.43 3.38 10.97
CA ASN A 406 -13.68 1.97 10.66
C ASN A 406 -12.40 1.15 10.45
N ARG A 407 -11.22 1.77 10.38
CA ARG A 407 -9.94 1.08 10.18
C ARG A 407 -9.47 0.40 11.46
N THR A 408 -9.20 -0.91 11.40
CA THR A 408 -8.81 -1.75 12.54
C THR A 408 -7.32 -2.10 12.58
N TYR A 409 -6.59 -1.78 11.55
CA TYR A 409 -5.14 -2.06 11.42
C TYR A 409 -4.34 -0.82 11.03
#